data_908225b2a1966fde518125567f6a294d
#
_entry.id   908225b2a1966fde518125567f6a294d
#
_cell.length_a   1.000
_cell.length_b   1.000
_cell.length_c   1.000
_cell.angle_alpha   90.00
_cell.angle_beta   90.00
_cell.angle_gamma   90.00
#
_symmetry.space_group_name_H-M   'P 1'
#
loop_
_entity.id
_entity.type
_entity.pdbx_description
1 polymer ?
#
loop_
_entity_poly.entity_id
_entity_poly.type
_entity_poly.pdbx_seq_one_letter_code
_entity_poly.pdbx_strand_id
1 'polypeptide(L)'
;MTTIADVRTGVDRVFDALGAPSWPNPHADHSVAAEEEYSRVTDPERYRVLMLRLQAWQTVLAKLCDVDVDTMAKGRGRLQQRWLSPHSDTLLLYVSVVSFDQVPFVGLSATSDADPFDIIPDCACDACDHGSEDLLRVLDADLAAVVDGSLVVVTGPVVDGEPTFHLVGTGQGCASTWGGDEVGPLAEPEAVIDAIRSGDDPLLPPGCTVLHGRPWL
;
A
#
# COMPACT_ATOMS: atom_id res chain seq x y z
N MET A 1 22.79 -5.74 11.50
CA MET A 1 21.66 -6.23 10.71
C MET A 1 20.60 -5.13 10.78
N THR A 2 20.23 -4.55 9.66
CA THR A 2 19.19 -3.51 9.58
C THR A 2 17.83 -4.13 9.88
N THR A 3 16.99 -3.43 10.61
CA THR A 3 15.61 -3.87 10.94
C THR A 3 14.59 -2.93 10.33
N ILE A 4 13.34 -3.36 10.22
CA ILE A 4 12.24 -2.48 9.76
C ILE A 4 12.05 -1.27 10.69
N ALA A 5 12.35 -1.40 11.97
CA ALA A 5 12.31 -0.29 12.91
C ALA A 5 13.41 0.75 12.61
N ASP A 6 14.60 0.32 12.19
CA ASP A 6 15.68 1.22 11.77
C ASP A 6 15.29 1.97 10.50
N VAL A 7 14.66 1.27 9.56
CA VAL A 7 14.14 1.88 8.31
C VAL A 7 13.09 2.93 8.64
N ARG A 8 12.05 2.60 9.41
CA ARG A 8 10.99 3.54 9.80
C ARG A 8 11.55 4.78 10.51
N THR A 9 12.47 4.58 11.47
CA THR A 9 13.15 5.70 12.15
C THR A 9 13.93 6.58 11.18
N GLY A 10 14.56 5.97 10.17
CA GLY A 10 15.24 6.70 9.10
C GLY A 10 14.27 7.51 8.24
N VAL A 11 13.14 6.90 7.88
CA VAL A 11 12.07 7.54 7.07
C VAL A 11 11.49 8.73 7.81
N ASP A 12 11.17 8.60 9.09
CA ASP A 12 10.66 9.71 9.91
C ASP A 12 11.65 10.88 9.93
N ARG A 13 12.92 10.61 10.17
CA ARG A 13 13.96 11.65 10.19
C ARG A 13 14.09 12.37 8.85
N VAL A 14 14.05 11.66 7.72
CA VAL A 14 14.12 12.26 6.40
C VAL A 14 12.87 13.06 6.11
N PHE A 15 11.70 12.50 6.44
CA PHE A 15 10.42 13.13 6.21
C PHE A 15 10.24 14.44 6.99
N ASP A 16 10.62 14.46 8.28
CA ASP A 16 10.56 15.64 9.13
C ASP A 16 11.37 16.81 8.54
N ALA A 17 12.50 16.50 7.89
CA ALA A 17 13.35 17.50 7.25
C ALA A 17 12.74 18.10 5.95
N LEU A 18 11.72 17.47 5.37
CA LEU A 18 11.07 17.93 4.13
C LEU A 18 10.01 19.02 4.33
N GLY A 19 9.62 19.30 5.58
CA GLY A 19 8.60 20.31 5.88
C GLY A 19 7.24 19.98 5.26
N ALA A 20 6.83 18.72 5.38
CA ALA A 20 5.58 18.24 4.82
C ALA A 20 4.36 18.89 5.50
N PRO A 21 3.24 19.08 4.78
CA PRO A 21 2.00 19.52 5.38
C PRO A 21 1.47 18.47 6.37
N SER A 22 0.85 18.95 7.45
CA SER A 22 0.19 18.11 8.44
C SER A 22 -1.15 18.74 8.82
N TRP A 23 -2.18 17.91 8.94
CA TRP A 23 -3.51 18.33 9.37
C TRP A 23 -4.16 17.24 10.24
N PRO A 24 -4.97 17.65 11.22
CA PRO A 24 -5.68 16.72 12.08
C PRO A 24 -6.85 16.06 11.35
N ASN A 25 -7.36 14.97 11.91
CA ASN A 25 -8.64 14.41 11.50
C ASN A 25 -9.76 15.46 11.72
N PRO A 26 -10.48 15.91 10.65
CA PRO A 26 -11.57 16.88 10.79
C PRO A 26 -12.77 16.31 11.54
N HIS A 27 -12.92 14.98 11.59
CA HIS A 27 -14.02 14.27 12.25
C HIS A 27 -13.55 13.52 13.51
N ALA A 28 -12.54 14.03 14.21
CA ALA A 28 -11.97 13.39 15.40
C ALA A 28 -12.97 13.24 16.57
N ASP A 29 -14.04 14.02 16.57
CA ASP A 29 -15.14 13.96 17.54
C ASP A 29 -16.23 12.94 17.17
N HIS A 30 -16.00 12.14 16.13
CA HIS A 30 -16.97 11.20 15.55
C HIS A 30 -18.24 11.86 15.02
N SER A 31 -18.17 13.14 14.65
CA SER A 31 -19.26 13.81 13.94
C SER A 31 -19.55 13.12 12.62
N VAL A 32 -20.82 13.03 12.27
CA VAL A 32 -21.22 12.52 10.97
C VAL A 32 -20.91 13.58 9.92
N ALA A 33 -20.17 13.21 8.89
CA ALA A 33 -19.85 14.08 7.79
C ALA A 33 -21.15 14.59 7.09
N ALA A 34 -21.15 15.84 6.68
CA ALA A 34 -22.25 16.40 5.91
C ALA A 34 -22.27 15.83 4.48
N GLU A 35 -23.46 15.75 3.86
CA GLU A 35 -23.59 15.15 2.52
C GLU A 35 -22.72 15.87 1.46
N GLU A 36 -22.55 17.16 1.58
CA GLU A 36 -21.73 17.97 0.68
C GLU A 36 -20.24 17.64 0.77
N GLU A 37 -19.79 17.05 1.87
CA GLU A 37 -18.38 16.68 2.09
C GLU A 37 -17.98 15.44 1.27
N TYR A 38 -18.93 14.58 0.87
CA TYR A 38 -18.66 13.42 0.02
C TYR A 38 -18.32 13.77 -1.44
N SER A 39 -18.62 15.00 -1.86
CA SER A 39 -18.32 15.48 -3.22
C SER A 39 -17.29 16.62 -3.27
N ARG A 40 -16.70 16.96 -2.12
CA ARG A 40 -15.78 18.08 -1.99
C ARG A 40 -14.40 17.60 -1.55
N VAL A 41 -13.38 18.22 -2.11
CA VAL A 41 -11.98 18.07 -1.68
C VAL A 41 -11.46 19.46 -1.29
N THR A 42 -11.28 19.68 0.01
CA THR A 42 -10.70 20.92 0.50
C THR A 42 -9.18 20.82 0.51
N ASP A 43 -8.50 21.82 -0.08
CA ASP A 43 -7.04 21.90 -0.15
C ASP A 43 -6.38 20.61 -0.70
N PRO A 44 -6.62 20.28 -1.99
CA PRO A 44 -6.09 19.06 -2.60
C PRO A 44 -4.55 19.00 -2.60
N GLU A 45 -3.87 20.15 -2.55
CA GLU A 45 -2.39 20.21 -2.54
C GLU A 45 -1.79 19.64 -1.25
N ARG A 46 -2.53 19.57 -0.16
CA ARG A 46 -2.06 18.96 1.11
C ARG A 46 -1.69 17.49 0.92
N TYR A 47 -2.35 16.76 0.01
CA TYR A 47 -2.08 15.36 -0.29
C TYR A 47 -0.69 15.11 -0.91
N ARG A 48 0.05 16.18 -1.28
CA ARG A 48 1.48 16.07 -1.64
C ARG A 48 2.32 15.41 -0.54
N VAL A 49 1.81 15.35 0.67
CA VAL A 49 2.42 14.65 1.80
C VAL A 49 2.77 13.20 1.45
N LEU A 50 1.95 12.51 0.64
CA LEU A 50 2.21 11.16 0.15
C LEU A 50 3.49 11.09 -0.69
N MET A 51 3.68 12.06 -1.60
CA MET A 51 4.88 12.12 -2.45
C MET A 51 6.15 12.37 -1.63
N LEU A 52 6.06 13.22 -0.61
CA LEU A 52 7.16 13.49 0.29
C LEU A 52 7.49 12.26 1.17
N ARG A 53 6.47 11.52 1.60
CA ARG A 53 6.67 10.27 2.35
C ARG A 53 7.31 9.19 1.48
N LEU A 54 6.85 8.99 0.24
CA LEU A 54 7.49 8.11 -0.74
C LEU A 54 8.95 8.47 -0.98
N GLN A 55 9.26 9.77 -1.14
CA GLN A 55 10.63 10.24 -1.28
C GLN A 55 11.51 9.89 -0.07
N ALA A 56 10.96 10.00 1.14
CA ALA A 56 11.67 9.61 2.36
C ALA A 56 11.95 8.10 2.38
N TRP A 57 10.96 7.27 2.06
CA TRP A 57 11.13 5.82 1.92
C TRP A 57 12.21 5.46 0.89
N GLN A 58 12.15 6.02 -0.32
CA GLN A 58 13.17 5.80 -1.36
C GLN A 58 14.57 6.13 -0.87
N THR A 59 14.71 7.31 -0.24
CA THR A 59 16.01 7.78 0.26
C THR A 59 16.61 6.81 1.29
N VAL A 60 15.78 6.31 2.18
CA VAL A 60 16.23 5.42 3.26
C VAL A 60 16.50 4.01 2.74
N LEU A 61 15.62 3.47 1.90
CA LEU A 61 15.79 2.13 1.33
C LEU A 61 17.01 2.05 0.42
N ALA A 62 17.26 3.07 -0.40
CA ALA A 62 18.48 3.14 -1.21
C ALA A 62 19.74 3.16 -0.34
N LYS A 63 19.69 3.78 0.84
CA LYS A 63 20.84 3.90 1.74
C LYS A 63 21.09 2.68 2.62
N LEU A 64 20.02 2.04 3.11
CA LEU A 64 20.11 0.98 4.12
C LEU A 64 19.95 -0.42 3.55
N CYS A 65 19.30 -0.53 2.38
CA CYS A 65 18.91 -1.81 1.78
C CYS A 65 19.37 -1.95 0.32
N ASP A 66 20.17 -1.01 -0.20
CA ASP A 66 20.66 -0.98 -1.57
C ASP A 66 19.55 -1.14 -2.63
N VAL A 67 18.35 -0.59 -2.34
CA VAL A 67 17.20 -0.68 -3.24
C VAL A 67 17.40 0.25 -4.44
N ASP A 68 17.28 -0.31 -5.63
CA ASP A 68 17.25 0.46 -6.87
C ASP A 68 15.82 0.89 -7.21
N VAL A 69 15.70 2.10 -7.78
CA VAL A 69 14.43 2.66 -8.22
C VAL A 69 14.47 3.00 -9.70
N ASP A 70 13.80 2.18 -10.50
CA ASP A 70 13.63 2.44 -11.93
C ASP A 70 12.36 3.24 -12.19
N THR A 71 12.47 4.34 -12.92
CA THR A 71 11.31 5.05 -13.43
C THR A 71 10.92 4.47 -14.79
N MET A 72 9.78 3.77 -14.85
CA MET A 72 9.34 3.02 -16.03
C MET A 72 8.54 3.87 -17.01
N ALA A 73 7.64 4.73 -16.54
CA ALA A 73 6.82 5.57 -17.39
C ALA A 73 6.55 6.93 -16.77
N LYS A 74 6.58 7.95 -17.61
CA LYS A 74 6.11 9.29 -17.30
C LYS A 74 5.20 9.74 -18.44
N GLY A 75 3.95 10.02 -18.09
CA GLY A 75 2.98 10.60 -19.00
C GLY A 75 2.13 11.61 -18.25
N ARG A 76 1.26 12.35 -18.94
CA ARG A 76 0.42 13.42 -18.39
C ARG A 76 -0.14 13.09 -16.99
N GLY A 77 0.55 13.55 -15.92
CA GLY A 77 0.11 13.36 -14.53
C GLY A 77 0.24 11.93 -13.99
N ARG A 78 0.98 11.05 -14.68
CA ARG A 78 1.22 9.68 -14.23
C ARG A 78 2.71 9.42 -14.07
N LEU A 79 3.10 8.88 -12.90
CA LEU A 79 4.43 8.37 -12.60
C LEU A 79 4.31 6.88 -12.30
N GLN A 80 5.20 6.06 -12.86
CA GLN A 80 5.32 4.66 -12.49
C GLN A 80 6.78 4.34 -12.21
N GLN A 81 7.02 3.74 -11.06
CA GLN A 81 8.34 3.32 -10.59
C GLN A 81 8.32 1.84 -10.24
N ARG A 82 9.48 1.23 -10.35
CA ARG A 82 9.75 -0.12 -9.89
C ARG A 82 10.88 -0.05 -8.86
N TRP A 83 10.63 -0.55 -7.67
CA TRP A 83 11.60 -0.62 -6.58
C TRP A 83 12.10 -2.05 -6.48
N LEU A 84 13.42 -2.22 -6.53
CA LEU A 84 14.08 -3.52 -6.60
C LEU A 84 15.03 -3.68 -5.43
N SER A 85 14.80 -4.72 -4.63
CA SER A 85 15.79 -5.19 -3.67
C SER A 85 16.91 -5.94 -4.38
N PRO A 86 18.17 -5.86 -3.93
CA PRO A 86 19.27 -6.67 -4.46
C PRO A 86 19.18 -8.15 -4.07
N HIS A 87 18.29 -8.50 -3.16
CA HIS A 87 18.13 -9.88 -2.68
C HIS A 87 17.22 -10.69 -3.60
N SER A 88 17.57 -11.96 -3.84
CA SER A 88 16.71 -12.89 -4.57
C SER A 88 15.47 -13.27 -3.77
N ASP A 89 14.43 -13.70 -4.47
CA ASP A 89 13.17 -14.19 -3.90
C ASP A 89 12.38 -13.11 -3.10
N THR A 90 12.70 -11.85 -3.29
CA THR A 90 11.94 -10.71 -2.77
C THR A 90 10.84 -10.29 -3.74
N LEU A 91 9.76 -9.72 -3.23
CA LEU A 91 8.75 -9.10 -4.09
C LEU A 91 9.32 -7.84 -4.75
N LEU A 92 8.95 -7.64 -6.00
CA LEU A 92 9.11 -6.34 -6.67
C LEU A 92 7.99 -5.43 -6.19
N LEU A 93 8.29 -4.15 -5.95
CA LEU A 93 7.27 -3.16 -5.67
C LEU A 93 7.13 -2.20 -6.85
N TYR A 94 5.94 -2.14 -7.39
CA TYR A 94 5.54 -1.13 -8.35
C TYR A 94 4.78 -0.02 -7.63
N VAL A 95 5.26 1.20 -7.77
CA VAL A 95 4.63 2.40 -7.24
C VAL A 95 4.11 3.21 -8.42
N SER A 96 2.82 3.37 -8.49
CA SER A 96 2.16 4.25 -9.46
C SER A 96 1.61 5.48 -8.78
N VAL A 97 1.75 6.64 -9.40
CA VAL A 97 1.11 7.88 -8.94
C VAL A 97 0.28 8.44 -10.07
N VAL A 98 -0.99 8.65 -9.80
CA VAL A 98 -1.93 9.28 -10.72
C VAL A 98 -2.52 10.50 -10.03
N SER A 99 -2.44 11.66 -10.68
CA SER A 99 -3.08 12.87 -10.14
C SER A 99 -4.47 13.03 -10.76
N PHE A 100 -5.47 13.11 -9.90
CA PHE A 100 -6.83 13.45 -10.26
C PHE A 100 -7.25 14.69 -9.44
N ASP A 101 -7.70 15.74 -10.12
CA ASP A 101 -8.10 17.01 -9.49
C ASP A 101 -7.05 17.55 -8.48
N GLN A 102 -5.76 17.45 -8.86
CA GLN A 102 -4.59 17.85 -8.07
C GLN A 102 -4.27 16.96 -6.87
N VAL A 103 -5.09 15.96 -6.54
CA VAL A 103 -4.79 14.97 -5.52
C VAL A 103 -3.92 13.86 -6.14
N PRO A 104 -2.76 13.54 -5.58
CA PRO A 104 -1.98 12.37 -5.95
C PRO A 104 -2.59 11.11 -5.29
N PHE A 105 -2.92 10.12 -6.10
CA PHE A 105 -3.26 8.77 -5.66
C PHE A 105 -2.05 7.87 -5.87
N VAL A 106 -1.62 7.20 -4.83
CA VAL A 106 -0.49 6.27 -4.84
C VAL A 106 -1.03 4.85 -4.89
N GLY A 107 -0.78 4.15 -5.99
CA GLY A 107 -1.08 2.73 -6.12
C GLY A 107 0.17 1.90 -5.84
N LEU A 108 0.04 0.86 -5.02
CA LEU A 108 1.08 -0.11 -4.70
C LEU A 108 0.72 -1.47 -5.28
N SER A 109 1.61 -2.07 -6.06
CA SER A 109 1.41 -3.39 -6.68
C SER A 109 2.67 -4.26 -6.55
N ALA A 110 2.46 -5.55 -6.42
CA ALA A 110 3.54 -6.54 -6.46
C ALA A 110 3.72 -7.19 -7.85
N THR A 111 2.91 -6.78 -8.84
CA THR A 111 2.95 -7.28 -10.22
C THR A 111 2.97 -6.13 -11.22
N SER A 112 3.58 -6.32 -12.40
CA SER A 112 3.80 -5.25 -13.39
C SER A 112 2.54 -4.68 -14.01
N ASP A 113 1.52 -5.48 -14.18
CA ASP A 113 0.31 -5.16 -14.94
C ASP A 113 -0.98 -5.34 -14.13
N ALA A 114 -0.83 -5.72 -12.87
CA ALA A 114 -1.98 -5.98 -12.03
C ALA A 114 -2.54 -4.71 -11.42
N ASP A 115 -3.77 -4.82 -11.02
CA ASP A 115 -4.41 -3.88 -10.15
C ASP A 115 -3.58 -3.73 -8.87
N PRO A 116 -3.42 -2.52 -8.34
CA PRO A 116 -2.72 -2.30 -7.11
C PRO A 116 -3.39 -3.07 -5.97
N PHE A 117 -2.59 -3.63 -5.05
CA PHE A 117 -3.12 -4.24 -3.85
C PHE A 117 -3.61 -3.19 -2.85
N ASP A 118 -3.17 -1.93 -2.98
CA ASP A 118 -3.73 -0.77 -2.29
C ASP A 118 -3.61 0.51 -3.11
N ILE A 119 -4.55 1.46 -2.91
CA ILE A 119 -4.55 2.80 -3.50
C ILE A 119 -4.78 3.81 -2.37
N ILE A 120 -3.83 4.74 -2.21
CA ILE A 120 -3.79 5.68 -1.10
C ILE A 120 -3.80 7.12 -1.63
N PRO A 121 -4.79 7.93 -1.21
CA PRO A 121 -6.00 7.54 -0.48
C PRO A 121 -6.92 6.69 -1.36
N ASP A 122 -7.80 5.90 -0.77
CA ASP A 122 -8.90 5.22 -1.46
C ASP A 122 -9.97 6.22 -1.89
N CYS A 123 -10.17 7.25 -1.07
CA CYS A 123 -11.01 8.41 -1.34
C CYS A 123 -10.36 9.67 -0.76
N ALA A 124 -10.41 10.77 -1.52
CA ALA A 124 -9.85 12.06 -1.08
C ALA A 124 -10.92 13.08 -0.69
N CYS A 125 -12.21 12.71 -0.62
CA CYS A 125 -13.26 13.64 -0.23
C CYS A 125 -13.15 14.02 1.26
N ASP A 126 -13.67 15.21 1.59
CA ASP A 126 -13.57 15.73 2.96
C ASP A 126 -14.23 14.80 3.99
N ALA A 127 -15.29 14.09 3.60
CA ALA A 127 -15.97 13.13 4.47
C ALA A 127 -15.13 11.91 4.87
N CYS A 128 -14.21 11.49 3.99
CA CYS A 128 -13.31 10.34 4.20
C CYS A 128 -11.94 10.75 4.73
N ASP A 129 -11.73 12.05 5.04
CA ASP A 129 -10.45 12.53 5.55
C ASP A 129 -10.30 12.20 7.04
N HIS A 130 -9.35 11.35 7.35
CA HIS A 130 -8.96 10.99 8.72
C HIS A 130 -7.69 11.69 9.20
N GLY A 131 -7.21 12.69 8.44
CA GLY A 131 -6.00 13.44 8.76
C GLY A 131 -4.72 12.83 8.18
N SER A 132 -3.67 13.62 8.17
CA SER A 132 -2.39 13.22 7.56
C SER A 132 -1.73 12.04 8.28
N GLU A 133 -1.90 11.91 9.59
CA GLU A 133 -1.30 10.82 10.37
C GLU A 133 -1.86 9.46 9.96
N ASP A 134 -3.18 9.35 9.83
CA ASP A 134 -3.84 8.11 9.40
C ASP A 134 -3.47 7.75 7.97
N LEU A 135 -3.51 8.73 7.07
CA LEU A 135 -3.12 8.57 5.68
C LEU A 135 -1.69 8.01 5.52
N LEU A 136 -0.74 8.58 6.26
CA LEU A 136 0.66 8.13 6.23
C LEU A 136 0.85 6.79 6.91
N ARG A 137 0.08 6.49 7.95
CA ARG A 137 0.11 5.20 8.65
C ARG A 137 -0.25 4.05 7.71
N VAL A 138 -1.25 4.25 6.84
CA VAL A 138 -1.64 3.24 5.82
C VAL A 138 -0.48 3.03 4.84
N LEU A 139 0.02 4.10 4.22
CA LEU A 139 1.15 4.02 3.28
C LEU A 139 2.38 3.34 3.90
N ASP A 140 2.71 3.70 5.14
CA ASP A 140 3.86 3.13 5.85
C ASP A 140 3.67 1.65 6.21
N ALA A 141 2.44 1.24 6.53
CA ALA A 141 2.15 -0.16 6.82
C ALA A 141 2.37 -1.04 5.59
N ASP A 142 1.89 -0.60 4.44
CA ASP A 142 2.01 -1.33 3.19
C ASP A 142 3.46 -1.41 2.69
N LEU A 143 4.16 -0.28 2.67
CA LEU A 143 5.56 -0.25 2.30
C LEU A 143 6.42 -1.12 3.24
N ALA A 144 6.15 -1.05 4.54
CA ALA A 144 6.84 -1.88 5.52
C ALA A 144 6.57 -3.36 5.30
N ALA A 145 5.33 -3.75 4.96
CA ALA A 145 4.97 -5.14 4.71
C ALA A 145 5.70 -5.74 3.50
N VAL A 146 5.97 -4.94 2.47
CA VAL A 146 6.82 -5.37 1.35
C VAL A 146 8.26 -5.53 1.82
N VAL A 147 8.79 -4.54 2.55
CA VAL A 147 10.20 -4.48 2.96
C VAL A 147 10.55 -5.56 3.98
N ASP A 148 9.67 -5.84 4.93
CA ASP A 148 9.87 -6.88 5.95
C ASP A 148 9.42 -8.29 5.51
N GLY A 149 8.86 -8.41 4.28
CA GLY A 149 8.43 -9.67 3.72
C GLY A 149 7.13 -10.20 4.32
N SER A 150 6.36 -9.40 5.03
CA SER A 150 5.08 -9.81 5.62
C SER A 150 3.89 -9.65 4.68
N LEU A 151 4.06 -9.00 3.51
CA LEU A 151 3.00 -8.88 2.51
C LEU A 151 2.64 -10.24 1.94
N VAL A 152 1.37 -10.55 1.97
CA VAL A 152 0.75 -11.68 1.28
C VAL A 152 -0.38 -11.17 0.42
N VAL A 153 -0.40 -11.55 -0.86
CA VAL A 153 -1.53 -11.28 -1.75
C VAL A 153 -2.02 -12.61 -2.32
N VAL A 154 -3.28 -12.93 -2.08
CA VAL A 154 -3.94 -14.10 -2.69
C VAL A 154 -4.98 -13.59 -3.66
N THR A 155 -4.86 -14.01 -4.92
CA THR A 155 -5.85 -13.70 -5.96
C THR A 155 -6.64 -14.96 -6.26
N GLY A 156 -7.95 -14.86 -6.19
CA GLY A 156 -8.88 -15.94 -6.49
C GLY A 156 -8.86 -16.35 -7.97
N PRO A 157 -9.51 -17.46 -8.31
CA PRO A 157 -9.63 -17.90 -9.70
C PRO A 157 -10.31 -16.83 -10.56
N VAL A 158 -9.87 -16.72 -11.80
CA VAL A 158 -10.43 -15.76 -12.77
C VAL A 158 -11.71 -16.36 -13.39
N VAL A 159 -12.82 -15.62 -13.28
CA VAL A 159 -14.10 -15.93 -13.92
C VAL A 159 -14.53 -14.73 -14.76
N ASP A 160 -14.87 -14.95 -16.01
CA ASP A 160 -15.25 -13.90 -16.96
C ASP A 160 -14.22 -12.77 -17.13
N GLY A 161 -12.94 -13.07 -16.90
CA GLY A 161 -11.83 -12.13 -17.03
C GLY A 161 -11.47 -11.39 -15.75
N GLU A 162 -12.23 -11.57 -14.68
CA GLU A 162 -12.01 -10.91 -13.38
C GLU A 162 -11.72 -11.94 -12.28
N PRO A 163 -10.83 -11.64 -11.34
CA PRO A 163 -10.61 -12.49 -10.18
C PRO A 163 -11.84 -12.48 -9.28
N THR A 164 -12.18 -13.65 -8.74
CA THR A 164 -13.35 -13.80 -7.87
C THR A 164 -13.18 -13.14 -6.51
N PHE A 165 -11.95 -12.99 -6.05
CA PHE A 165 -11.60 -12.25 -4.84
C PHE A 165 -10.12 -11.88 -4.83
N HIS A 166 -9.78 -10.86 -4.01
CA HIS A 166 -8.43 -10.57 -3.56
C HIS A 166 -8.39 -10.63 -2.04
N LEU A 167 -7.34 -11.23 -1.50
CA LEU A 167 -7.02 -11.19 -0.07
C LEU A 167 -5.64 -10.57 0.07
N VAL A 168 -5.54 -9.49 0.80
CA VAL A 168 -4.28 -8.79 1.08
C VAL A 168 -4.02 -8.82 2.58
N GLY A 169 -2.87 -9.35 2.97
CA GLY A 169 -2.39 -9.33 4.34
C GLY A 169 -1.15 -8.47 4.46
N THR A 170 -1.23 -7.39 5.22
CA THR A 170 -0.09 -6.57 5.62
C THR A 170 0.30 -6.85 7.07
N GLY A 171 1.54 -6.63 7.45
CA GLY A 171 2.25 -7.14 8.62
C GLY A 171 1.62 -7.13 10.01
N GLN A 172 0.40 -6.66 10.19
CA GLN A 172 -0.26 -6.61 11.50
C GLN A 172 -1.71 -7.11 11.49
N GLY A 173 -1.96 -8.21 10.78
CA GLY A 173 -3.25 -8.91 10.94
C GLY A 173 -4.42 -8.25 10.24
N CYS A 174 -4.19 -7.32 9.33
CA CYS A 174 -5.25 -6.78 8.48
C CYS A 174 -5.33 -7.60 7.21
N ALA A 175 -6.43 -8.31 7.04
CA ALA A 175 -6.84 -8.86 5.77
C ALA A 175 -7.90 -7.93 5.18
N SER A 176 -7.62 -7.29 4.06
CA SER A 176 -8.66 -6.70 3.23
C SER A 176 -9.08 -7.71 2.18
N THR A 177 -10.37 -7.91 2.03
CA THR A 177 -10.94 -8.76 0.99
C THR A 177 -11.74 -7.88 0.04
N TRP A 178 -11.43 -8.01 -1.24
CA TRP A 178 -12.23 -7.44 -2.31
C TRP A 178 -12.85 -8.60 -3.07
N GLY A 179 -14.11 -8.50 -3.43
CA GLY A 179 -14.79 -9.52 -4.22
C GLY A 179 -16.27 -9.50 -3.94
N GLY A 180 -17.09 -9.95 -4.89
CA GLY A 180 -18.54 -9.94 -4.79
C GLY A 180 -19.05 -10.68 -3.56
N ASP A 181 -20.37 -10.62 -3.34
CA ASP A 181 -21.13 -11.08 -2.15
C ASP A 181 -20.90 -12.54 -1.71
N GLU A 182 -20.07 -13.27 -2.42
CA GLU A 182 -19.60 -14.60 -2.11
C GLU A 182 -18.09 -14.60 -1.89
N VAL A 183 -17.63 -14.05 -0.77
CA VAL A 183 -16.35 -14.46 -0.19
C VAL A 183 -16.56 -15.89 0.35
N GLY A 184 -16.91 -16.75 -0.58
CA GLY A 184 -16.93 -18.17 -0.33
C GLY A 184 -15.49 -18.63 -0.16
N PRO A 185 -14.93 -19.50 0.11
CA PRO A 185 -14.41 -20.54 0.96
C PRO A 185 -13.28 -20.09 1.90
N LEU A 186 -12.92 -18.84 2.00
CA LEU A 186 -11.95 -18.36 2.99
C LEU A 186 -12.67 -18.01 4.30
N ALA A 187 -13.12 -19.03 5.02
CA ALA A 187 -13.82 -18.85 6.30
C ALA A 187 -12.97 -18.11 7.35
N GLU A 188 -11.65 -18.15 7.20
CA GLU A 188 -10.69 -17.53 8.11
C GLU A 188 -9.53 -16.91 7.31
N PRO A 189 -9.70 -15.70 6.75
CA PRO A 189 -8.67 -15.04 5.92
C PRO A 189 -7.33 -14.87 6.64
N GLU A 190 -7.35 -14.54 7.92
CA GLU A 190 -6.14 -14.35 8.73
C GLU A 190 -5.35 -15.66 8.86
N ALA A 191 -6.03 -16.79 9.05
CA ALA A 191 -5.37 -18.09 9.14
C ALA A 191 -4.68 -18.49 7.81
N VAL A 192 -5.27 -18.12 6.68
CA VAL A 192 -4.66 -18.32 5.36
C VAL A 192 -3.37 -17.52 5.24
N ILE A 193 -3.40 -16.24 5.63
CA ILE A 193 -2.23 -15.36 5.60
C ILE A 193 -1.13 -15.90 6.50
N ASP A 194 -1.46 -16.31 7.71
CA ASP A 194 -0.49 -16.83 8.68
C ASP A 194 0.13 -18.14 8.22
N ALA A 195 -0.64 -19.03 7.61
CA ALA A 195 -0.13 -20.26 7.00
C ALA A 195 0.90 -19.95 5.92
N ILE A 196 0.58 -19.03 4.98
CA ILE A 196 1.50 -18.64 3.90
C ILE A 196 2.80 -18.06 4.48
N ARG A 197 2.71 -17.17 5.47
CA ARG A 197 3.90 -16.58 6.12
C ARG A 197 4.76 -17.61 6.84
N SER A 198 4.14 -18.63 7.40
CA SER A 198 4.83 -19.73 8.09
C SER A 198 5.45 -20.73 7.12
N GLY A 199 5.16 -20.62 5.81
CA GLY A 199 5.58 -21.58 4.78
C GLY A 199 4.75 -22.86 4.76
N ASP A 200 3.60 -22.84 5.42
CA ASP A 200 2.62 -23.91 5.37
C ASP A 200 1.77 -23.80 4.09
N ASP A 201 1.20 -24.92 3.64
CA ASP A 201 0.34 -24.97 2.46
C ASP A 201 -1.11 -24.65 2.89
N PRO A 202 -1.63 -23.44 2.63
CA PRO A 202 -2.99 -23.10 2.98
C PRO A 202 -3.97 -23.84 2.06
N LEU A 203 -5.12 -24.24 2.59
CA LEU A 203 -6.21 -24.80 1.81
C LEU A 203 -6.87 -23.70 0.97
N LEU A 204 -6.35 -23.45 -0.22
CA LEU A 204 -6.91 -22.49 -1.16
C LEU A 204 -7.76 -23.19 -2.23
N PRO A 205 -8.80 -22.51 -2.76
CA PRO A 205 -9.52 -22.98 -3.93
C PRO A 205 -8.60 -23.20 -5.11
N PRO A 206 -8.88 -24.20 -5.99
CA PRO A 206 -8.14 -24.39 -7.20
C PRO A 206 -8.14 -23.13 -8.09
N GLY A 207 -6.96 -22.78 -8.64
CA GLY A 207 -6.81 -21.62 -9.51
C GLY A 207 -6.47 -20.31 -8.79
N CYS A 208 -6.32 -20.33 -7.47
CA CYS A 208 -5.75 -19.19 -6.74
C CYS A 208 -4.26 -19.02 -7.06
N THR A 209 -3.81 -17.78 -7.04
CA THR A 209 -2.39 -17.42 -7.08
C THR A 209 -1.99 -16.75 -5.76
N VAL A 210 -0.76 -17.02 -5.32
CA VAL A 210 -0.21 -16.45 -4.08
C VAL A 210 1.05 -15.68 -4.42
N LEU A 211 1.12 -14.44 -3.95
CA LEU A 211 2.31 -13.60 -3.97
C LEU A 211 2.78 -13.40 -2.52
N HIS A 212 3.98 -13.85 -2.26
CA HIS A 212 4.67 -13.67 -0.98
C HIS A 212 6.17 -13.71 -1.28
N GLY A 213 6.95 -12.89 -0.61
CA GLY A 213 8.38 -12.77 -0.85
C GLY A 213 9.18 -12.71 0.44
N ARG A 214 10.48 -12.86 0.31
CA ARG A 214 11.41 -12.68 1.44
C ARG A 214 11.58 -11.20 1.80
N PRO A 215 12.00 -10.89 3.02
CA PRO A 215 12.38 -9.54 3.41
C PRO A 215 13.48 -8.95 2.51
N TRP A 216 13.44 -7.63 2.35
CA TRP A 216 14.49 -6.85 1.68
C TRP A 216 15.67 -6.54 2.61
N LEU A 217 15.54 -6.88 3.91
CA LEU A 217 16.48 -6.56 5.01
C LEU A 217 17.45 -7.72 5.30
#